data_dd9f20ef76865db712cece23f3ad2d40
#
_entry.id   dd9f20ef76865db712cece23f3ad2d40
#
_cell.length_a   1.000
_cell.length_b   1.000
_cell.length_c   1.000
_cell.angle_alpha   90.00
_cell.angle_beta   90.00
_cell.angle_gamma   90.00
#
_symmetry.space_group_name_H-M   'P 1'
#
loop_
_entity.id
_entity.type
_entity.pdbx_description
1 polymer ?
#
loop_
_entity_poly.entity_id
_entity_poly.type
_entity_poly.pdbx_seq_one_letter_code
_entity_poly.pdbx_strand_id
1 'polypeptide(L)'
;SAASFVANAIARGEISCGMAGGVESISLVQFNLNFNGFFYEPLQQMMPAVWWTMNQTADFVAERYQISRRDLDEYVVMSQKRVAEANAAGKYADEIVPFATKMKVTDKASGQSSMVDVTLDHDEGPRPDTTIEKLSALKPVLEGGTTTAGNASQLSDGAAAVVMMDAELAAKRGLPILGYWRGFALGSVAPEEMSIAITPAIRKLMKLNAVNAGD
;
A
#
# COMPACT_ATOMS: atom_id res chain seq x y z
N SER A 1 -14.82 -1.04 4.75
CA SER A 1 -14.01 0.16 4.91
C SER A 1 -14.87 1.38 5.25
N ALA A 2 -14.27 2.45 5.77
CA ALA A 2 -15.00 3.68 6.13
C ALA A 2 -15.80 4.24 4.94
N ALA A 3 -15.20 4.31 3.76
CA ALA A 3 -15.88 4.78 2.55
C ALA A 3 -17.14 3.96 2.20
N SER A 4 -17.10 2.64 2.39
CA SER A 4 -18.28 1.78 2.15
C SER A 4 -19.43 2.08 3.11
N PHE A 5 -19.16 2.36 4.38
CA PHE A 5 -20.18 2.75 5.35
C PHE A 5 -20.85 4.08 4.95
N VAL A 6 -20.07 5.09 4.62
CA VAL A 6 -20.59 6.39 4.18
C VAL A 6 -21.41 6.26 2.89
N ALA A 7 -20.87 5.53 1.89
CA ALA A 7 -21.57 5.30 0.63
C ALA A 7 -22.92 4.59 0.83
N ASN A 8 -22.97 3.58 1.69
CA ASN A 8 -24.20 2.86 1.98
C ASN A 8 -25.23 3.74 2.71
N ALA A 9 -24.82 4.59 3.65
CA ALA A 9 -25.70 5.53 4.34
C ALA A 9 -26.28 6.56 3.36
N ILE A 10 -25.48 7.05 2.40
CA ILE A 10 -25.95 7.95 1.33
C ILE A 10 -26.96 7.22 0.42
N ALA A 11 -26.61 6.01 -0.05
CA ALA A 11 -27.47 5.23 -0.94
C ALA A 11 -28.83 4.88 -0.31
N ARG A 12 -28.91 4.77 1.02
CA ARG A 12 -30.14 4.53 1.77
C ARG A 12 -30.90 5.81 2.13
N GLY A 13 -30.36 6.97 1.80
CA GLY A 13 -30.97 8.26 2.12
C GLY A 13 -30.88 8.65 3.59
N GLU A 14 -30.05 7.99 4.39
CA GLU A 14 -29.83 8.31 5.81
C GLU A 14 -29.07 9.61 5.98
N ILE A 15 -28.11 9.87 5.08
CA ILE A 15 -27.36 11.12 4.98
C ILE A 15 -27.21 11.51 3.52
N SER A 16 -27.05 12.79 3.23
CA SER A 16 -26.81 13.29 1.85
C SER A 16 -25.32 13.54 1.57
N CYS A 17 -24.51 13.66 2.61
CA CYS A 17 -23.07 13.91 2.52
C CYS A 17 -22.39 13.33 3.76
N GLY A 18 -21.17 12.86 3.61
CA GLY A 18 -20.34 12.36 4.69
C GLY A 18 -18.87 12.36 4.33
N MET A 19 -18.02 12.23 5.33
CA MET A 19 -16.58 12.10 5.16
C MET A 19 -16.12 10.72 5.61
N ALA A 20 -15.29 10.07 4.81
CA ALA A 20 -14.60 8.84 5.18
C ALA A 20 -13.09 9.08 5.21
N GLY A 21 -12.42 8.60 6.24
CA GLY A 21 -10.97 8.76 6.34
C GLY A 21 -10.32 7.60 7.07
N GLY A 22 -9.00 7.59 7.04
CA GLY A 22 -8.15 6.66 7.75
C GLY A 22 -6.73 7.22 7.88
N VAL A 23 -6.04 6.77 8.91
CA VAL A 23 -4.65 7.10 9.21
C VAL A 23 -3.94 5.84 9.69
N GLU A 24 -2.69 5.68 9.27
CA GLU A 24 -1.80 4.63 9.77
C GLU A 24 -0.40 5.20 9.92
N SER A 25 0.24 4.90 11.04
CA SER A 25 1.64 5.22 11.28
C SER A 25 2.41 3.96 11.63
N ILE A 26 3.08 3.40 10.66
CA ILE A 26 3.95 2.24 10.84
C ILE A 26 5.16 2.61 11.70
N SER A 27 5.74 3.78 11.46
CA SER A 27 6.93 4.26 12.16
C SER A 27 6.72 4.45 13.66
N LEU A 28 5.51 4.86 14.09
CA LEU A 28 5.18 5.09 15.49
C LEU A 28 4.56 3.88 16.19
N VAL A 29 3.85 3.04 15.47
CA VAL A 29 3.00 1.97 16.04
C VAL A 29 3.64 0.59 15.93
N GLN A 30 4.10 0.16 14.76
CA GLN A 30 4.56 -1.22 14.55
C GLN A 30 5.73 -1.64 15.44
N PHE A 31 6.64 -0.72 15.73
CA PHE A 31 7.80 -1.00 16.59
C PHE A 31 7.51 -0.87 18.09
N ASN A 32 6.30 -0.45 18.46
CA ASN A 32 5.86 -0.24 19.83
C ASN A 32 4.65 -1.13 20.22
N LEU A 33 4.40 -2.20 19.47
CA LEU A 33 3.32 -3.14 19.77
C LEU A 33 3.58 -3.88 21.09
N ASN A 34 2.49 -4.06 21.86
CA ASN A 34 2.52 -4.97 23.00
C ASN A 34 2.31 -6.40 22.52
N PHE A 35 3.37 -7.20 22.59
CA PHE A 35 3.32 -8.61 22.19
C PHE A 35 2.86 -9.57 23.28
N ASN A 36 2.54 -9.09 24.51
CA ASN A 36 2.03 -9.95 25.56
C ASN A 36 0.64 -10.49 25.19
N GLY A 37 0.52 -11.81 25.04
CA GLY A 37 -0.71 -12.47 24.62
C GLY A 37 -1.13 -12.18 23.16
N PHE A 38 -0.24 -11.61 22.36
CA PHE A 38 -0.51 -11.29 20.94
C PHE A 38 -0.75 -12.55 20.10
N PHE A 39 0.04 -13.59 20.35
CA PHE A 39 -0.08 -14.87 19.64
C PHE A 39 -1.00 -15.82 20.43
N TYR A 40 -2.17 -16.12 19.85
CA TYR A 40 -3.08 -17.10 20.41
C TYR A 40 -2.65 -18.50 20.00
N GLU A 41 -2.08 -19.26 20.94
CA GLU A 41 -1.45 -20.54 20.68
C GLU A 41 -2.36 -21.57 19.98
N PRO A 42 -3.65 -21.77 20.35
CA PRO A 42 -4.50 -22.71 19.63
C PRO A 42 -4.70 -22.35 18.16
N LEU A 43 -4.77 -21.07 17.81
CA LEU A 43 -4.86 -20.63 16.42
C LEU A 43 -3.55 -20.86 15.67
N GLN A 44 -2.41 -20.64 16.34
CA GLN A 44 -1.09 -20.90 15.77
C GLN A 44 -0.89 -22.39 15.44
N GLN A 45 -1.38 -23.28 16.29
CA GLN A 45 -1.33 -24.73 16.05
C GLN A 45 -2.28 -25.14 14.91
N MET A 46 -3.49 -24.57 14.85
CA MET A 46 -4.51 -24.91 13.86
C MET A 46 -4.20 -24.29 12.49
N MET A 47 -3.64 -23.08 12.45
CA MET A 47 -3.47 -22.29 11.24
C MET A 47 -2.19 -21.41 11.33
N PRO A 48 -1.00 -22.02 11.27
CA PRO A 48 0.28 -21.31 11.49
C PRO A 48 0.49 -20.09 10.59
N ALA A 49 0.05 -20.18 9.35
CA ALA A 49 0.22 -19.13 8.35
C ALA A 49 -0.50 -17.81 8.66
N VAL A 50 -1.45 -17.80 9.62
CA VAL A 50 -2.08 -16.54 10.10
C VAL A 50 -1.04 -15.59 10.68
N TRP A 51 0.05 -16.11 11.22
CA TRP A 51 1.12 -15.36 11.86
C TRP A 51 2.35 -15.16 10.97
N TRP A 52 2.29 -15.59 9.72
CA TRP A 52 3.38 -15.40 8.78
C TRP A 52 3.60 -13.91 8.48
N THR A 53 4.86 -13.56 8.31
CA THR A 53 5.23 -12.24 7.83
C THR A 53 4.85 -12.05 6.36
N MET A 54 4.78 -10.82 5.90
CA MET A 54 4.53 -10.51 4.48
C MET A 54 5.55 -11.16 3.54
N ASN A 55 6.81 -11.24 3.98
CA ASN A 55 7.87 -11.89 3.21
C ASN A 55 7.61 -13.40 3.06
N GLN A 56 7.17 -14.08 4.13
CA GLN A 56 6.84 -15.50 4.08
C GLN A 56 5.67 -15.78 3.12
N THR A 57 4.61 -14.97 3.17
CA THR A 57 3.47 -15.13 2.25
C THR A 57 3.85 -14.79 0.80
N ALA A 58 4.70 -13.78 0.59
CA ALA A 58 5.19 -13.42 -0.75
C ALA A 58 6.05 -14.54 -1.36
N ASP A 59 7.00 -15.07 -0.59
CA ASP A 59 7.86 -16.17 -1.05
C ASP A 59 7.05 -17.44 -1.31
N PHE A 60 6.07 -17.78 -0.45
CA PHE A 60 5.14 -18.90 -0.67
C PHE A 60 4.35 -18.75 -1.99
N VAL A 61 3.82 -17.55 -2.24
CA VAL A 61 3.08 -17.27 -3.48
C VAL A 61 4.01 -17.35 -4.70
N ALA A 62 5.23 -16.82 -4.59
CA ALA A 62 6.21 -16.90 -5.68
C ALA A 62 6.55 -18.36 -6.02
N GLU A 63 6.79 -19.20 -5.02
CA GLU A 63 7.03 -20.63 -5.21
C GLU A 63 5.82 -21.33 -5.82
N ARG A 64 4.62 -21.15 -5.26
CA ARG A 64 3.38 -21.79 -5.70
C ARG A 64 3.01 -21.46 -7.14
N TYR A 65 3.24 -20.22 -7.57
CA TYR A 65 2.94 -19.76 -8.93
C TYR A 65 4.16 -19.74 -9.85
N GLN A 66 5.29 -20.31 -9.39
CA GLN A 66 6.54 -20.42 -10.17
C GLN A 66 7.06 -19.08 -10.68
N ILE A 67 6.92 -18.03 -9.86
CA ILE A 67 7.44 -16.70 -10.15
C ILE A 67 8.89 -16.65 -9.69
N SER A 68 9.80 -16.49 -10.63
CA SER A 68 11.23 -16.46 -10.31
C SER A 68 11.65 -15.14 -9.67
N ARG A 69 12.77 -15.16 -8.95
CA ARG A 69 13.44 -13.95 -8.46
C ARG A 69 13.69 -12.95 -9.60
N ARG A 70 14.05 -13.42 -10.77
CA ARG A 70 14.30 -12.59 -11.94
C ARG A 70 13.03 -11.87 -12.41
N ASP A 71 11.89 -12.56 -12.46
CA ASP A 71 10.61 -11.95 -12.84
C ASP A 71 10.24 -10.81 -11.89
N LEU A 72 10.46 -11.01 -10.58
CA LEU A 72 10.22 -9.98 -9.57
C LEU A 72 11.13 -8.76 -9.78
N ASP A 73 12.43 -8.98 -10.01
CA ASP A 73 13.40 -7.91 -10.21
C ASP A 73 13.14 -7.15 -11.53
N GLU A 74 12.77 -7.83 -12.61
CA GLU A 74 12.37 -7.20 -13.89
C GLU A 74 11.13 -6.33 -13.72
N TYR A 75 10.15 -6.78 -12.95
CA TYR A 75 8.97 -5.97 -12.62
C TYR A 75 9.34 -4.70 -11.85
N VAL A 76 10.25 -4.80 -10.88
CA VAL A 76 10.74 -3.64 -10.12
C VAL A 76 11.43 -2.62 -11.03
N VAL A 77 12.33 -3.06 -11.92
CA VAL A 77 13.01 -2.16 -12.88
C VAL A 77 11.97 -1.40 -13.72
N MET A 78 10.97 -2.12 -14.23
CA MET A 78 9.87 -1.49 -14.97
C MET A 78 9.09 -0.47 -14.12
N SER A 79 8.76 -0.81 -12.87
CA SER A 79 8.04 0.06 -11.95
C SER A 79 8.83 1.33 -11.64
N GLN A 80 10.11 1.20 -11.30
CA GLN A 80 10.99 2.34 -11.01
C GLN A 80 11.15 3.26 -12.22
N LYS A 81 11.29 2.69 -13.42
CA LYS A 81 11.36 3.45 -14.66
C LYS A 81 10.09 4.27 -14.91
N ARG A 82 8.91 3.66 -14.72
CA ARG A 82 7.61 4.35 -14.86
C ARG A 82 7.46 5.52 -13.90
N VAL A 83 7.88 5.34 -12.64
CA VAL A 83 7.87 6.42 -11.65
C VAL A 83 8.82 7.53 -12.02
N ALA A 84 10.04 7.20 -12.47
CA ALA A 84 11.02 8.21 -12.92
C ALA A 84 10.49 9.02 -14.11
N GLU A 85 9.88 8.37 -15.10
CA GLU A 85 9.26 9.03 -16.26
C GLU A 85 8.07 9.92 -15.84
N ALA A 86 7.23 9.46 -14.90
CA ALA A 86 6.11 10.24 -14.38
C ALA A 86 6.58 11.48 -13.59
N ASN A 87 7.62 11.33 -12.76
CA ASN A 87 8.24 12.44 -12.06
C ASN A 87 8.85 13.47 -13.04
N ALA A 88 9.60 13.01 -14.04
CA ALA A 88 10.18 13.89 -15.06
C ALA A 88 9.11 14.64 -15.88
N ALA A 89 7.95 14.03 -16.07
CA ALA A 89 6.78 14.64 -16.72
C ALA A 89 5.93 15.52 -15.79
N GLY A 90 6.33 15.71 -14.53
CA GLY A 90 5.63 16.55 -13.55
C GLY A 90 4.25 16.03 -13.11
N LYS A 91 3.97 14.71 -13.31
CA LYS A 91 2.63 14.15 -13.05
C LYS A 91 2.22 14.17 -11.56
N TYR A 92 3.16 14.32 -10.65
CA TYR A 92 2.91 14.37 -9.20
C TYR A 92 3.00 15.78 -8.62
N ALA A 93 3.25 16.80 -9.45
CA ALA A 93 3.48 18.18 -8.98
C ALA A 93 2.30 18.77 -8.20
N ASP A 94 1.06 18.41 -8.61
CA ASP A 94 -0.15 18.89 -7.94
C ASP A 94 -0.53 18.08 -6.68
N GLU A 95 0.13 16.93 -6.45
CA GLU A 95 -0.14 16.05 -5.32
C GLU A 95 0.86 16.26 -4.18
N ILE A 96 2.10 16.62 -4.51
CA ILE A 96 3.17 16.81 -3.52
C ILE A 96 3.08 18.22 -2.93
N VAL A 97 2.85 18.28 -1.62
CA VAL A 97 2.84 19.52 -0.86
C VAL A 97 4.13 19.59 -0.05
N PRO A 98 5.03 20.57 -0.32
CA PRO A 98 6.26 20.73 0.45
C PRO A 98 5.97 20.90 1.94
N PHE A 99 6.63 20.12 2.77
CA PHE A 99 6.41 20.07 4.21
C PHE A 99 7.72 20.37 4.98
N ALA A 100 7.76 21.50 5.68
CA ALA A 100 8.87 21.86 6.53
C ALA A 100 8.82 21.09 7.86
N THR A 101 9.89 20.40 8.20
CA THR A 101 9.97 19.54 9.39
C THR A 101 11.40 19.43 9.91
N LYS A 102 11.59 18.64 10.96
CA LYS A 102 12.91 18.33 11.52
C LYS A 102 13.24 16.86 11.31
N MET A 103 14.40 16.59 10.73
CA MET A 103 14.93 15.26 10.53
C MET A 103 16.02 14.96 11.56
N LYS A 104 15.95 13.77 12.18
CA LYS A 104 17.04 13.27 13.03
C LYS A 104 18.14 12.70 12.14
N VAL A 105 19.31 13.31 12.18
CA VAL A 105 20.51 12.84 11.49
C VAL A 105 21.47 12.26 12.52
N THR A 106 21.94 11.04 12.28
CA THR A 106 22.95 10.41 13.13
C THR A 106 24.27 10.33 12.36
N ASP A 107 25.29 10.98 12.90
CA ASP A 107 26.64 10.87 12.37
C ASP A 107 27.17 9.46 12.57
N LYS A 108 27.57 8.81 11.48
CA LYS A 108 27.98 7.39 11.49
C LYS A 108 29.33 7.16 12.19
N ALA A 109 30.16 8.19 12.27
CA ALA A 109 31.51 8.04 12.87
C ALA A 109 31.47 8.25 14.38
N SER A 110 30.72 9.24 14.85
CA SER A 110 30.61 9.60 16.27
C SER A 110 29.41 8.96 16.99
N GLY A 111 28.41 8.48 16.25
CA GLY A 111 27.13 8.00 16.80
C GLY A 111 26.24 9.10 17.37
N GLN A 112 26.65 10.36 17.28
CA GLN A 112 25.86 11.48 17.78
C GLN A 112 24.70 11.80 16.84
N SER A 113 23.55 12.12 17.45
CA SER A 113 22.35 12.50 16.70
C SER A 113 22.07 13.98 16.88
N SER A 114 21.68 14.65 15.81
CA SER A 114 21.21 16.04 15.81
C SER A 114 19.89 16.15 15.04
N MET A 115 19.12 17.19 15.34
CA MET A 115 17.92 17.53 14.58
C MET A 115 18.27 18.66 13.60
N VAL A 116 17.97 18.45 12.34
CA VAL A 116 18.19 19.43 11.27
C VAL A 116 16.85 19.83 10.66
N ASP A 117 16.70 21.10 10.30
CA ASP A 117 15.52 21.57 9.59
C ASP A 117 15.60 21.13 8.13
N VAL A 118 14.54 20.53 7.63
CA VAL A 118 14.43 20.04 6.25
C VAL A 118 13.07 20.39 5.67
N THR A 119 12.99 20.52 4.36
CA THR A 119 11.71 20.56 3.65
C THR A 119 11.60 19.29 2.83
N LEU A 120 10.59 18.49 3.13
CA LEU A 120 10.24 17.30 2.35
C LEU A 120 9.37 17.75 1.19
N ASP A 121 9.88 17.69 -0.02
CA ASP A 121 9.26 18.19 -1.25
C ASP A 121 9.20 17.15 -2.38
N HIS A 122 9.52 15.90 -2.06
CA HIS A 122 9.49 14.77 -2.99
C HIS A 122 9.35 13.44 -2.26
N ASP A 123 8.91 12.42 -2.99
CA ASP A 123 8.87 11.05 -2.48
C ASP A 123 10.28 10.48 -2.35
N GLU A 124 10.64 9.97 -1.18
CA GLU A 124 11.98 9.41 -0.89
C GLU A 124 12.13 7.95 -1.36
N GLY A 125 11.04 7.28 -1.74
CA GLY A 125 11.02 5.87 -2.16
C GLY A 125 11.61 5.58 -3.53
N PRO A 126 11.43 6.43 -4.56
CA PRO A 126 11.91 6.15 -5.91
C PRO A 126 13.43 5.97 -5.99
N ARG A 127 13.84 5.02 -6.83
CA ARG A 127 15.26 4.69 -7.12
C ARG A 127 15.45 4.63 -8.64
N PRO A 128 15.58 5.77 -9.32
CA PRO A 128 15.62 5.85 -10.80
C PRO A 128 16.84 5.13 -11.41
N ASP A 129 17.87 4.88 -10.62
CA ASP A 129 19.09 4.18 -11.01
C ASP A 129 19.04 2.66 -10.77
N THR A 130 17.84 2.10 -10.54
CA THR A 130 17.61 0.67 -10.35
C THR A 130 17.90 -0.10 -11.62
N THR A 131 18.73 -1.15 -11.51
CA THR A 131 19.04 -2.10 -12.60
C THR A 131 18.91 -3.54 -12.14
N ILE A 132 18.79 -4.47 -13.08
CA ILE A 132 18.75 -5.91 -12.79
C ILE A 132 19.99 -6.35 -12.04
N GLU A 133 21.19 -5.86 -12.42
CA GLU A 133 22.45 -6.21 -11.79
C GLU A 133 22.49 -5.79 -10.32
N LYS A 134 22.00 -4.58 -10.01
CA LYS A 134 21.91 -4.07 -8.64
C LYS A 134 20.92 -4.89 -7.80
N LEU A 135 19.77 -5.23 -8.37
CA LEU A 135 18.76 -6.01 -7.67
C LEU A 135 19.22 -7.45 -7.43
N SER A 136 19.78 -8.11 -8.45
CA SER A 136 20.26 -9.51 -8.34
C SER A 136 21.37 -9.70 -7.31
N ALA A 137 22.13 -8.65 -7.00
CA ALA A 137 23.17 -8.67 -5.97
C ALA A 137 22.60 -8.63 -4.54
N LEU A 138 21.32 -8.30 -4.36
CA LEU A 138 20.68 -8.25 -3.04
C LEU A 138 20.38 -9.66 -2.52
N LYS A 139 20.70 -9.87 -1.25
CA LYS A 139 20.36 -11.12 -0.56
C LYS A 139 18.86 -11.19 -0.28
N PRO A 140 18.25 -12.37 -0.39
CA PRO A 140 16.88 -12.58 0.08
C PRO A 140 16.72 -12.22 1.56
N VAL A 141 15.53 -11.74 1.94
CA VAL A 141 15.18 -11.46 3.34
C VAL A 141 15.11 -12.75 4.15
N LEU A 142 14.55 -13.80 3.55
CA LEU A 142 14.50 -15.15 4.12
C LEU A 142 15.44 -16.05 3.34
N GLU A 143 16.09 -16.97 4.02
CA GLU A 143 16.97 -17.95 3.39
C GLU A 143 16.22 -18.80 2.37
N GLY A 144 16.74 -18.88 1.15
CA GLY A 144 16.09 -19.57 0.04
C GLY A 144 14.89 -18.84 -0.60
N GLY A 145 14.52 -17.66 -0.07
CA GLY A 145 13.42 -16.86 -0.60
C GLY A 145 13.77 -16.04 -1.85
N THR A 146 12.78 -15.39 -2.40
CA THR A 146 12.87 -14.52 -3.59
C THR A 146 12.72 -13.03 -3.25
N THR A 147 12.10 -12.73 -2.09
CA THR A 147 11.86 -11.36 -1.61
C THR A 147 13.14 -10.72 -1.08
N THR A 148 13.42 -9.50 -1.51
CA THR A 148 14.61 -8.71 -1.10
C THR A 148 14.21 -7.30 -0.72
N ALA A 149 15.12 -6.54 -0.11
CA ALA A 149 14.92 -5.12 0.13
C ALA A 149 14.70 -4.29 -1.15
N GLY A 150 15.10 -4.80 -2.31
CA GLY A 150 14.93 -4.12 -3.60
C GLY A 150 13.59 -4.38 -4.26
N ASN A 151 12.96 -5.55 -4.02
CA ASN A 151 11.69 -5.92 -4.63
C ASN A 151 10.51 -5.94 -3.63
N ALA A 152 10.72 -5.50 -2.40
CA ALA A 152 9.68 -5.23 -1.42
C ALA A 152 9.32 -3.73 -1.40
N SER A 153 8.08 -3.41 -1.00
CA SER A 153 7.69 -2.02 -0.76
C SER A 153 8.31 -1.48 0.52
N GLN A 154 8.51 -0.16 0.57
CA GLN A 154 8.89 0.52 1.81
C GLN A 154 7.74 0.52 2.83
N LEU A 155 8.07 0.71 4.09
CA LEU A 155 7.12 1.02 5.15
C LEU A 155 6.82 2.53 5.10
N SER A 156 5.55 2.90 4.95
CA SER A 156 5.15 4.30 4.83
C SER A 156 4.00 4.62 5.78
N ASP A 157 4.10 5.75 6.45
CA ASP A 157 2.99 6.35 7.17
C ASP A 157 2.04 7.01 6.18
N GLY A 158 0.76 7.09 6.50
CA GLY A 158 -0.20 7.67 5.59
C GLY A 158 -1.50 8.09 6.26
N ALA A 159 -2.13 9.11 5.70
CA ALA A 159 -3.48 9.51 6.06
C ALA A 159 -4.25 9.93 4.80
N ALA A 160 -5.53 9.60 4.73
CA ALA A 160 -6.38 9.99 3.63
C ALA A 160 -7.80 10.28 4.12
N ALA A 161 -8.47 11.21 3.46
CA ALA A 161 -9.87 11.48 3.66
C ALA A 161 -10.55 11.80 2.34
N VAL A 162 -11.80 11.35 2.19
CA VAL A 162 -12.65 11.65 1.02
C VAL A 162 -14.00 12.18 1.49
N VAL A 163 -14.49 13.22 0.82
CA VAL A 163 -15.86 13.68 0.97
C VAL A 163 -16.72 12.96 -0.05
N MET A 164 -17.80 12.36 0.40
CA MET A 164 -18.74 11.61 -0.40
C MET A 164 -20.12 12.29 -0.31
N MET A 165 -20.80 12.42 -1.43
CA MET A 165 -22.10 13.09 -1.50
C MET A 165 -22.99 12.36 -2.51
N ASP A 166 -24.29 12.49 -2.32
CA ASP A 166 -25.25 12.11 -3.35
C ASP A 166 -24.94 12.82 -4.67
N ALA A 167 -24.91 12.07 -5.77
CA ALA A 167 -24.46 12.59 -7.06
C ALA A 167 -25.39 13.67 -7.63
N GLU A 168 -26.70 13.53 -7.45
CA GLU A 168 -27.69 14.54 -7.91
C GLU A 168 -27.53 15.82 -7.08
N LEU A 169 -27.34 15.70 -5.78
CA LEU A 169 -27.09 16.84 -4.91
C LEU A 169 -25.76 17.55 -5.25
N ALA A 170 -24.70 16.80 -5.54
CA ALA A 170 -23.41 17.37 -5.97
C ALA A 170 -23.57 18.17 -7.27
N ALA A 171 -24.26 17.60 -8.27
CA ALA A 171 -24.56 18.26 -9.53
C ALA A 171 -25.41 19.50 -9.33
N LYS A 172 -26.49 19.44 -8.53
CA LYS A 172 -27.36 20.56 -8.20
C LYS A 172 -26.63 21.71 -7.51
N ARG A 173 -25.58 21.41 -6.75
CA ARG A 173 -24.74 22.41 -6.08
C ARG A 173 -23.57 22.89 -6.93
N GLY A 174 -23.42 22.40 -8.16
CA GLY A 174 -22.31 22.76 -9.06
C GLY A 174 -20.94 22.33 -8.55
N LEU A 175 -20.86 21.26 -7.71
CA LEU A 175 -19.61 20.77 -7.16
C LEU A 175 -18.88 19.87 -8.17
N PRO A 176 -17.55 19.95 -8.25
CA PRO A 176 -16.77 19.05 -9.10
C PRO A 176 -16.88 17.61 -8.60
N ILE A 177 -17.21 16.69 -9.50
CA ILE A 177 -17.30 15.26 -9.21
C ILE A 177 -16.00 14.63 -9.71
N LEU A 178 -15.13 14.17 -8.78
CA LEU A 178 -13.85 13.54 -9.08
C LEU A 178 -14.01 12.07 -9.49
N GLY A 179 -15.10 11.43 -9.06
CA GLY A 179 -15.40 10.03 -9.37
C GLY A 179 -16.69 9.56 -8.73
N TYR A 180 -17.12 8.36 -9.11
CA TYR A 180 -18.33 7.74 -8.59
C TYR A 180 -18.01 6.48 -7.81
N TRP A 181 -18.61 6.35 -6.63
CA TRP A 181 -18.57 5.10 -5.87
C TRP A 181 -19.43 4.03 -6.57
N ARG A 182 -18.80 2.93 -6.95
CA ARG A 182 -19.50 1.83 -7.65
C ARG A 182 -19.73 0.59 -6.78
N GLY A 183 -19.01 0.46 -5.70
CA GLY A 183 -19.20 -0.67 -4.80
C GLY A 183 -17.97 -1.06 -4.03
N PHE A 184 -18.13 -2.12 -3.24
CA PHE A 184 -17.10 -2.71 -2.41
C PHE A 184 -17.21 -4.23 -2.46
N ALA A 185 -16.09 -4.91 -2.56
CA ALA A 185 -16.04 -6.38 -2.51
C ALA A 185 -14.88 -6.86 -1.63
N LEU A 186 -15.12 -7.96 -0.94
CA LEU A 186 -14.10 -8.71 -0.20
C LEU A 186 -13.78 -9.99 -0.94
N GLY A 187 -12.50 -10.33 -0.97
CA GLY A 187 -11.96 -11.61 -1.38
C GLY A 187 -11.26 -12.28 -0.21
N SER A 188 -11.39 -13.59 -0.12
CA SER A 188 -10.71 -14.40 0.89
C SER A 188 -9.97 -15.55 0.21
N VAL A 189 -8.81 -15.86 0.74
CA VAL A 189 -7.95 -16.99 0.35
C VAL A 189 -7.41 -17.63 1.61
N ALA A 190 -6.68 -18.72 1.49
CA ALA A 190 -5.94 -19.28 2.62
C ALA A 190 -4.88 -18.29 3.12
N PRO A 191 -4.58 -18.24 4.43
CA PRO A 191 -3.66 -17.25 5.00
C PRO A 191 -2.30 -17.17 4.31
N GLU A 192 -1.73 -18.32 3.94
CA GLU A 192 -0.46 -18.41 3.23
C GLU A 192 -0.49 -17.75 1.83
N GLU A 193 -1.66 -17.62 1.25
CA GLU A 193 -1.88 -16.98 -0.05
C GLU A 193 -2.36 -15.52 0.05
N MET A 194 -2.30 -14.91 1.23
CA MET A 194 -2.84 -13.58 1.48
C MET A 194 -2.45 -12.56 0.40
N SER A 195 -1.25 -12.66 -0.16
CA SER A 195 -0.74 -11.74 -1.19
C SER A 195 -1.59 -11.70 -2.47
N ILE A 196 -2.37 -12.73 -2.78
CA ILE A 196 -3.25 -12.78 -3.96
C ILE A 196 -4.72 -12.57 -3.65
N ALA A 197 -5.10 -12.29 -2.40
CA ALA A 197 -6.49 -12.09 -1.98
C ALA A 197 -7.21 -10.96 -2.73
N ILE A 198 -6.46 -10.01 -3.26
CA ILE A 198 -7.00 -8.92 -4.08
C ILE A 198 -7.65 -9.43 -5.39
N THR A 199 -7.13 -10.50 -5.98
CA THR A 199 -7.62 -11.05 -7.25
C THR A 199 -9.09 -11.48 -7.20
N PRO A 200 -9.55 -12.33 -6.25
CA PRO A 200 -10.97 -12.68 -6.14
C PRO A 200 -11.84 -11.48 -5.76
N ALA A 201 -11.32 -10.50 -4.97
CA ALA A 201 -12.05 -9.29 -4.66
C ALA A 201 -12.33 -8.44 -5.91
N ILE A 202 -11.30 -8.20 -6.74
CA ILE A 202 -11.43 -7.45 -8.00
C ILE A 202 -12.40 -8.16 -8.95
N ARG A 203 -12.23 -9.47 -9.18
CA ARG A 203 -13.13 -10.24 -10.06
C ARG A 203 -14.58 -10.15 -9.62
N LYS A 204 -14.84 -10.24 -8.31
CA LYS A 204 -16.18 -10.08 -7.74
C LYS A 204 -16.73 -8.68 -7.98
N LEU A 205 -15.93 -7.64 -7.76
CA LEU A 205 -16.34 -6.24 -7.95
C LEU A 205 -16.66 -5.96 -9.43
N MET A 206 -15.81 -6.42 -10.34
CA MET A 206 -16.02 -6.31 -11.78
C MET A 206 -17.33 -6.98 -12.22
N LYS A 207 -17.56 -8.22 -11.75
CA LYS A 207 -18.82 -8.94 -12.03
C LYS A 207 -20.04 -8.19 -11.50
N LEU A 208 -19.99 -7.64 -10.29
CA LEU A 208 -21.08 -6.89 -9.67
C LEU A 208 -21.44 -5.62 -10.44
N ASN A 209 -20.47 -5.02 -11.10
CA ASN A 209 -20.65 -3.77 -11.84
C ASN A 209 -20.70 -3.95 -13.37
N ALA A 210 -20.65 -5.18 -13.87
CA ALA A 210 -20.61 -5.49 -15.29
C ALA A 210 -19.52 -4.73 -16.07
N VAL A 211 -18.33 -4.62 -15.47
CA VAL A 211 -17.14 -3.93 -16.05
C VAL A 211 -16.01 -4.94 -16.28
N ASN A 212 -15.13 -4.64 -17.22
CA ASN A 212 -13.92 -5.41 -17.51
C ASN A 212 -12.66 -4.61 -17.15
N ALA A 213 -11.51 -5.29 -17.12
CA ALA A 213 -10.24 -4.65 -16.74
C ALA A 213 -9.76 -3.56 -17.73
N GLY A 214 -10.35 -3.44 -18.90
CA GLY A 214 -10.05 -2.42 -19.91
C GLY A 214 -11.00 -1.22 -19.91
N ASP A 215 -12.07 -1.29 -19.08
CA ASP A 215 -13.06 -0.21 -18.98
C ASP A 215 -12.57 0.81 -17.94
#